data_b697ec2705ed39e0d317eed79e89806b
#
_entry.id   b697ec2705ed39e0d317eed79e89806b
#
_cell.length_a   1.000
_cell.length_b   1.000
_cell.length_c   1.000
_cell.angle_alpha   90.00
_cell.angle_beta   90.00
_cell.angle_gamma   90.00
#
_symmetry.space_group_name_H-M   'P 1'
#
loop_
_entity.id
_entity.type
_entity.pdbx_description
1 polymer ?
#
loop_
_entity_poly.entity_id
_entity_poly.type
_entity_poly.pdbx_seq_one_letter_code
_entity_poly.pdbx_strand_id
1 'polypeptide(L)'
;GLNLPAGVPEPSASLVAGGNSMDVLITILDRYIRNGLMRSESGRDHALAEDAKSKLRMLGVQITGSGPRLCASPIGRVMAYASAKYDALRDILSAEMQTLGPDIRSVIVTDFEKTSATALVEGVLDDDAGGAVAAYRAVLGCETTDRLDPVLMTGTTVLVDDDLLERIFPRFEQWASERSLDIKFDYIERGDYFEIRGKGKDWLPRYYTMMITEMFQEGVTKCLVGTRGLLGEGWDASRINVLVDLTTVTTSMSINQLRGRSFRLDKHWPEKVANNWDIVCLADEFTKGFDDYLRFKRKHKQLYGVCDDGAIEKGVGHVHAAFTEVEPEGVSETMEIFNEEMLLRARNRVRTRDLWGIGQPFSAVPREAIEIKGVFGEGFPPANRIGLAAWSDES
;
A
#
# COMPACT_ATOMS: atom_id res chain seq x y z
N GLY A 1 18.88 -26.63 27.84
CA GLY A 1 19.57 -25.39 27.91
C GLY A 1 20.51 -25.26 26.72
N LEU A 2 20.33 -24.22 25.91
CA LEU A 2 21.31 -23.85 24.89
C LEU A 2 22.53 -23.29 25.61
N ASN A 3 23.66 -24.00 25.51
CA ASN A 3 24.96 -23.44 25.95
C ASN A 3 25.36 -22.38 24.91
N LEU A 4 25.11 -21.12 25.23
CA LEU A 4 25.58 -20.01 24.41
C LEU A 4 27.12 -19.90 24.56
N PRO A 5 27.83 -19.62 23.46
CA PRO A 5 29.27 -19.37 23.52
C PRO A 5 29.61 -18.21 24.45
N ALA A 6 30.83 -18.25 25.05
CA ALA A 6 31.28 -17.20 25.92
C ALA A 6 31.23 -15.82 25.25
N GLY A 7 30.64 -14.84 25.93
CA GLY A 7 30.47 -13.47 25.41
C GLY A 7 29.19 -13.19 24.62
N VAL A 8 28.34 -14.20 24.39
CA VAL A 8 27.01 -13.99 23.82
C VAL A 8 26.03 -13.67 24.94
N PRO A 9 25.39 -12.48 24.93
CA PRO A 9 24.43 -12.11 25.98
C PRO A 9 23.17 -12.98 25.91
N GLU A 10 22.69 -13.40 27.06
CA GLU A 10 21.41 -14.13 27.15
C GLU A 10 20.24 -13.26 26.74
N PRO A 11 19.17 -13.83 26.10
CA PRO A 11 17.94 -13.12 25.84
C PRO A 11 17.27 -12.74 27.15
N SER A 12 16.59 -11.60 27.18
CA SER A 12 15.85 -11.18 28.39
C SER A 12 14.71 -12.17 28.73
N ALA A 13 14.45 -12.35 30.01
CA ALA A 13 13.40 -13.25 30.48
C ALA A 13 12.00 -12.88 29.90
N SER A 14 11.75 -11.57 29.70
CA SER A 14 10.51 -11.08 29.07
C SER A 14 10.35 -11.51 27.62
N LEU A 15 11.46 -11.64 26.89
CA LEU A 15 11.45 -12.10 25.50
C LEU A 15 11.15 -13.61 25.41
N VAL A 16 11.63 -14.38 26.39
CA VAL A 16 11.43 -15.82 26.46
C VAL A 16 10.03 -16.18 26.96
N ALA A 17 9.45 -15.36 27.85
CA ALA A 17 8.17 -15.64 28.49
C ALA A 17 6.93 -15.20 27.69
N GLY A 18 7.06 -14.24 26.77
CA GLY A 18 5.93 -13.63 26.07
C GLY A 18 6.00 -13.66 24.54
N GLY A 19 7.05 -14.24 23.97
CA GLY A 19 7.29 -14.16 22.53
C GLY A 19 6.84 -15.38 21.73
N ASN A 20 6.50 -15.17 20.49
CA ASN A 20 6.48 -16.18 19.48
C ASN A 20 7.85 -16.88 19.47
N SER A 21 7.89 -18.21 19.45
CA SER A 21 9.12 -19.00 19.46
C SER A 21 10.12 -18.60 18.36
N MET A 22 9.61 -18.13 17.22
CA MET A 22 10.42 -17.63 16.10
C MET A 22 11.15 -16.34 16.45
N ASP A 23 10.53 -15.38 17.10
CA ASP A 23 11.17 -14.10 17.51
C ASP A 23 12.31 -14.33 18.51
N VAL A 24 12.11 -15.28 19.42
CA VAL A 24 13.14 -15.72 20.37
C VAL A 24 14.32 -16.32 19.61
N LEU A 25 14.07 -17.23 18.67
CA LEU A 25 15.12 -17.86 17.85
C LEU A 25 15.89 -16.84 17.01
N ILE A 26 15.19 -15.91 16.36
CA ILE A 26 15.82 -14.82 15.58
C ILE A 26 16.74 -13.99 16.48
N THR A 27 16.28 -13.66 17.68
CA THR A 27 17.10 -12.87 18.63
C THR A 27 18.34 -13.62 19.09
N ILE A 28 18.22 -14.92 19.36
CA ILE A 28 19.37 -15.77 19.74
C ILE A 28 20.35 -15.85 18.57
N LEU A 29 19.87 -16.13 17.37
CA LEU A 29 20.70 -16.21 16.16
C LEU A 29 21.40 -14.89 15.85
N ASP A 30 20.70 -13.75 15.96
CA ASP A 30 21.31 -12.43 15.78
C ASP A 30 22.48 -12.22 16.72
N ARG A 31 22.28 -12.50 18.01
CA ARG A 31 23.37 -12.34 19.02
C ARG A 31 24.54 -13.31 18.77
N TYR A 32 24.22 -14.54 18.39
CA TYR A 32 25.24 -15.53 18.08
C TYR A 32 26.05 -15.15 16.83
N ILE A 33 25.39 -14.70 15.77
CA ILE A 33 26.03 -14.24 14.54
C ILE A 33 26.91 -13.03 14.84
N ARG A 34 26.39 -11.98 15.47
CA ARG A 34 27.12 -10.72 15.67
C ARG A 34 28.20 -10.80 16.72
N ASN A 35 27.98 -11.50 17.82
CA ASN A 35 28.89 -11.50 18.96
C ASN A 35 29.75 -12.78 19.05
N GLY A 36 29.34 -13.85 18.43
CA GLY A 36 30.09 -15.09 18.32
C GLY A 36 30.83 -15.21 16.99
N LEU A 37 30.09 -15.58 15.93
CA LEU A 37 30.71 -15.94 14.64
C LEU A 37 31.48 -14.79 13.97
N MET A 38 30.95 -13.58 13.98
CA MET A 38 31.59 -12.43 13.32
C MET A 38 32.79 -11.87 14.09
N ARG A 39 32.94 -12.24 15.35
CA ARG A 39 34.11 -11.85 16.19
C ARG A 39 35.18 -12.93 16.27
N SER A 40 34.90 -14.10 15.73
CA SER A 40 35.87 -15.19 15.66
C SER A 40 37.00 -14.86 14.68
N GLU A 41 38.20 -15.31 14.95
CA GLU A 41 39.33 -15.23 14.01
C GLU A 41 39.28 -16.35 12.95
N SER A 42 38.31 -17.27 13.06
CA SER A 42 38.16 -18.42 12.19
C SER A 42 37.41 -18.03 10.87
N GLY A 43 38.05 -18.24 9.73
CA GLY A 43 37.43 -18.07 8.43
C GLY A 43 36.20 -18.97 8.23
N ARG A 44 36.16 -20.14 8.88
CA ARG A 44 34.97 -21.02 8.86
C ARG A 44 33.79 -20.40 9.59
N ASP A 45 34.02 -19.72 10.70
CA ASP A 45 32.95 -19.06 11.46
C ASP A 45 32.38 -17.85 10.69
N HIS A 46 33.25 -17.11 10.01
CA HIS A 46 32.79 -16.04 9.13
C HIS A 46 31.94 -16.56 7.97
N ALA A 47 32.35 -17.66 7.33
CA ALA A 47 31.56 -18.29 6.28
C ALA A 47 30.21 -18.78 6.80
N LEU A 48 30.17 -19.36 8.00
CA LEU A 48 28.92 -19.77 8.65
C LEU A 48 28.03 -18.59 9.00
N ALA A 49 28.62 -17.46 9.43
CA ALA A 49 27.88 -16.24 9.70
C ALA A 49 27.19 -15.68 8.43
N GLU A 50 27.90 -15.66 7.30
CA GLU A 50 27.33 -15.19 6.03
C GLU A 50 26.23 -16.14 5.50
N ASP A 51 26.44 -17.45 5.60
CA ASP A 51 25.41 -18.45 5.26
C ASP A 51 24.15 -18.27 6.15
N ALA A 52 24.33 -18.11 7.46
CA ALA A 52 23.23 -17.88 8.39
C ALA A 52 22.49 -16.56 8.09
N LYS A 53 23.20 -15.47 7.80
CA LYS A 53 22.59 -14.20 7.37
C LYS A 53 21.80 -14.35 6.08
N SER A 54 22.34 -15.09 5.12
CA SER A 54 21.65 -15.38 3.85
C SER A 54 20.37 -16.15 4.09
N LYS A 55 20.39 -17.20 4.89
CA LYS A 55 19.20 -17.99 5.25
C LYS A 55 18.15 -17.18 6.01
N LEU A 56 18.58 -16.35 6.97
CA LEU A 56 17.67 -15.45 7.68
C LEU A 56 17.03 -14.42 6.73
N ARG A 57 17.78 -13.93 5.75
CA ARG A 57 17.24 -13.04 4.72
C ARG A 57 16.20 -13.72 3.86
N MET A 58 16.36 -15.01 3.57
CA MET A 58 15.32 -15.83 2.91
C MET A 58 14.03 -15.89 3.72
N LEU A 59 14.14 -15.86 5.05
CA LEU A 59 13.00 -15.80 5.98
C LEU A 59 12.49 -14.38 6.25
N GLY A 60 12.98 -13.38 5.52
CA GLY A 60 12.56 -11.99 5.69
C GLY A 60 13.20 -11.27 6.89
N VAL A 61 14.35 -11.75 7.35
CA VAL A 61 15.08 -11.13 8.46
C VAL A 61 16.50 -10.75 8.02
N GLN A 62 16.83 -9.47 8.14
CA GLN A 62 18.17 -8.96 7.87
C GLN A 62 18.88 -8.67 9.19
N ILE A 63 20.05 -9.27 9.39
CA ILE A 63 20.93 -8.95 10.52
C ILE A 63 21.71 -7.69 10.19
N THR A 64 21.55 -6.65 10.99
CA THR A 64 22.27 -5.37 10.88
C THR A 64 23.19 -5.14 12.07
N GLY A 65 24.06 -4.12 12.02
CA GLY A 65 24.91 -3.76 13.16
C GLY A 65 24.11 -3.41 14.42
N SER A 66 22.88 -2.93 14.30
CA SER A 66 21.99 -2.57 15.42
C SER A 66 21.03 -3.69 15.85
N GLY A 67 20.98 -4.81 15.13
CA GLY A 67 20.10 -5.95 15.44
C GLY A 67 19.33 -6.47 14.24
N PRO A 68 18.42 -7.44 14.46
CA PRO A 68 17.59 -7.99 13.41
C PRO A 68 16.55 -6.96 12.95
N ARG A 69 16.33 -6.88 11.65
CA ARG A 69 15.26 -6.06 11.02
C ARG A 69 14.46 -6.90 10.07
N LEU A 70 13.18 -6.68 10.03
CA LEU A 70 12.33 -7.29 9.00
C LEU A 70 12.69 -6.72 7.62
N CYS A 71 12.79 -7.58 6.63
CA CYS A 71 12.99 -7.23 5.23
C CYS A 71 12.06 -8.08 4.35
N ALA A 72 11.89 -7.69 3.09
CA ALA A 72 11.12 -8.49 2.16
C ALA A 72 11.82 -9.84 1.91
N SER A 73 11.10 -10.94 2.19
CA SER A 73 11.55 -12.29 1.82
C SER A 73 11.41 -12.51 0.30
N PRO A 74 12.10 -13.48 -0.30
CA PRO A 74 11.86 -13.89 -1.68
C PRO A 74 10.40 -14.26 -1.93
N ILE A 75 9.78 -15.01 -1.02
CA ILE A 75 8.34 -15.36 -1.09
C ILE A 75 7.49 -14.11 -1.05
N GLY A 76 7.74 -13.20 -0.11
CA GLY A 76 7.01 -11.93 -0.05
C GLY A 76 7.16 -11.08 -1.32
N ARG A 77 8.29 -11.20 -2.02
CA ARG A 77 8.47 -10.55 -3.33
C ARG A 77 7.67 -11.24 -4.43
N VAL A 78 7.73 -12.58 -4.52
CA VAL A 78 6.91 -13.34 -5.46
C VAL A 78 5.42 -13.04 -5.26
N MET A 79 4.96 -13.00 -4.00
CA MET A 79 3.57 -12.67 -3.69
C MET A 79 3.22 -11.20 -3.99
N ALA A 80 4.17 -10.28 -3.87
CA ALA A 80 3.96 -8.90 -4.28
C ALA A 80 3.69 -8.77 -5.79
N TYR A 81 4.19 -9.72 -6.57
CA TYR A 81 4.05 -9.79 -8.03
C TYR A 81 3.07 -10.89 -8.50
N ALA A 82 2.32 -11.48 -7.58
CA ALA A 82 1.36 -12.53 -7.93
C ALA A 82 0.31 -12.03 -8.93
N SER A 83 0.05 -12.82 -9.96
CA SER A 83 -0.98 -12.51 -10.98
C SER A 83 -2.36 -12.29 -10.35
N ALA A 84 -2.67 -13.00 -9.27
CA ALA A 84 -3.91 -12.85 -8.51
C ALA A 84 -4.15 -11.39 -8.02
N LYS A 85 -3.08 -10.61 -7.75
CA LYS A 85 -3.23 -9.19 -7.41
C LYS A 85 -3.76 -8.37 -8.58
N TYR A 86 -3.39 -8.72 -9.79
CA TYR A 86 -3.85 -8.03 -10.99
C TYR A 86 -5.27 -8.46 -11.37
N ASP A 87 -5.66 -9.70 -11.07
CA ASP A 87 -7.05 -10.14 -11.20
C ASP A 87 -7.93 -9.34 -10.23
N ALA A 88 -7.56 -9.28 -8.96
CA ALA A 88 -8.27 -8.46 -7.97
C ALA A 88 -8.29 -6.95 -8.33
N LEU A 89 -7.21 -6.43 -8.92
CA LEU A 89 -7.18 -5.05 -9.42
C LEU A 89 -8.25 -4.81 -10.49
N ARG A 90 -8.40 -5.73 -11.45
CA ARG A 90 -9.43 -5.64 -12.51
C ARG A 90 -10.83 -5.72 -11.92
N ASP A 91 -11.07 -6.61 -10.96
CA ASP A 91 -12.37 -6.75 -10.29
C ASP A 91 -12.74 -5.47 -9.53
N ILE A 92 -11.79 -4.90 -8.78
CA ILE A 92 -11.99 -3.62 -8.07
C ILE A 92 -12.33 -2.50 -9.05
N LEU A 93 -11.52 -2.31 -10.08
CA LEU A 93 -11.75 -1.24 -11.06
C LEU A 93 -13.08 -1.42 -11.79
N SER A 94 -13.44 -2.64 -12.15
CA SER A 94 -14.71 -2.95 -12.79
C SER A 94 -15.90 -2.62 -11.89
N ALA A 95 -15.83 -2.97 -10.60
CA ALA A 95 -16.89 -2.65 -9.63
C ALA A 95 -17.02 -1.13 -9.40
N GLU A 96 -15.87 -0.43 -9.33
CA GLU A 96 -15.85 1.02 -9.16
C GLU A 96 -16.38 1.76 -10.41
N MET A 97 -16.06 1.27 -11.61
CA MET A 97 -16.63 1.79 -12.86
C MET A 97 -18.15 1.64 -12.92
N GLN A 98 -18.69 0.51 -12.48
CA GLN A 98 -20.13 0.30 -12.42
C GLN A 98 -20.83 1.32 -11.50
N THR A 99 -20.14 1.76 -10.45
CA THR A 99 -20.67 2.70 -9.45
C THR A 99 -20.52 4.16 -9.88
N LEU A 100 -19.37 4.52 -10.42
CA LEU A 100 -18.97 5.90 -10.71
C LEU A 100 -19.18 6.30 -12.17
N GLY A 101 -19.27 5.33 -13.07
CA GLY A 101 -19.40 5.61 -14.50
C GLY A 101 -18.27 6.51 -15.03
N PRO A 102 -18.60 7.59 -15.75
CA PRO A 102 -17.60 8.50 -16.34
C PRO A 102 -16.85 9.35 -15.29
N ASP A 103 -17.36 9.43 -14.07
CA ASP A 103 -16.78 10.25 -13.01
C ASP A 103 -15.64 9.54 -12.25
N ILE A 104 -15.36 8.29 -12.58
CA ILE A 104 -14.25 7.55 -11.97
C ILE A 104 -12.91 8.26 -12.25
N ARG A 105 -12.11 8.41 -11.21
CA ARG A 105 -10.73 8.89 -11.24
C ARG A 105 -9.89 7.98 -10.38
N SER A 106 -9.35 6.93 -11.00
CA SER A 106 -8.59 5.88 -10.32
C SER A 106 -7.09 6.14 -10.39
N VAL A 107 -6.41 5.88 -9.29
CA VAL A 107 -4.95 5.94 -9.19
C VAL A 107 -4.44 4.64 -8.62
N ILE A 108 -3.52 4.01 -9.32
CA ILE A 108 -2.85 2.78 -8.92
C ILE A 108 -1.40 3.10 -8.59
N VAL A 109 -0.99 2.81 -7.36
CA VAL A 109 0.36 3.14 -6.89
C VAL A 109 1.15 1.89 -6.58
N THR A 110 2.36 1.83 -7.09
CA THR A 110 3.33 0.76 -6.86
C THR A 110 4.64 1.29 -6.29
N ASP A 111 5.49 0.42 -5.76
CA ASP A 111 6.81 0.83 -5.27
C ASP A 111 7.81 1.12 -6.40
N PHE A 112 7.72 0.39 -7.52
CA PHE A 112 8.70 0.38 -8.60
C PHE A 112 8.04 0.44 -9.98
N GLU A 113 8.76 0.95 -10.96
CA GLU A 113 8.34 0.93 -12.36
C GLU A 113 8.34 -0.49 -12.93
N LYS A 114 9.47 -1.17 -12.81
CA LYS A 114 9.68 -2.56 -13.21
C LYS A 114 10.28 -3.33 -12.06
N THR A 115 10.05 -4.63 -12.05
CA THR A 115 10.74 -5.50 -11.09
C THR A 115 12.23 -5.46 -11.39
N SER A 116 13.04 -4.96 -10.48
CA SER A 116 14.44 -5.34 -10.46
C SER A 116 14.49 -6.79 -9.96
N ALA A 117 14.47 -7.75 -10.87
CA ALA A 117 14.69 -9.14 -10.53
C ALA A 117 16.02 -9.21 -9.78
N THR A 118 15.98 -9.53 -8.50
CA THR A 118 17.20 -9.91 -7.80
C THR A 118 17.59 -11.29 -8.34
N ALA A 119 18.88 -11.57 -8.44
CA ALA A 119 19.44 -12.85 -8.89
C ALA A 119 18.80 -14.12 -8.32
N LEU A 120 18.01 -13.99 -7.24
CA LEU A 120 17.26 -15.06 -6.57
C LEU A 120 15.95 -15.46 -7.26
N VAL A 121 15.42 -14.62 -8.15
CA VAL A 121 14.16 -14.88 -8.91
C VAL A 121 14.38 -14.71 -10.41
N GLU A 122 15.62 -14.52 -10.82
CA GLU A 122 16.04 -14.46 -12.22
C GLU A 122 15.69 -15.79 -12.90
N GLY A 123 14.91 -15.72 -13.98
CA GLY A 123 14.42 -16.90 -14.70
C GLY A 123 13.15 -17.55 -14.15
N VAL A 124 12.57 -17.05 -13.04
CA VAL A 124 11.28 -17.51 -12.48
C VAL A 124 10.17 -16.52 -12.80
N LEU A 125 10.50 -15.24 -12.88
CA LEU A 125 9.56 -14.17 -13.24
C LEU A 125 10.04 -13.49 -14.53
N ASP A 126 9.10 -13.17 -15.41
CA ASP A 126 9.38 -12.32 -16.56
C ASP A 126 9.91 -10.95 -16.11
N ASP A 127 10.78 -10.33 -16.90
CA ASP A 127 11.35 -9.00 -16.64
C ASP A 127 10.28 -7.92 -16.40
N ASP A 128 9.07 -8.15 -16.91
CA ASP A 128 7.91 -7.30 -16.78
C ASP A 128 6.92 -7.77 -15.68
N ALA A 129 7.25 -8.82 -14.94
CA ALA A 129 6.40 -9.34 -13.87
C ALA A 129 6.47 -8.43 -12.64
N GLY A 130 5.48 -7.57 -12.47
CA GLY A 130 5.36 -6.70 -11.30
C GLY A 130 5.67 -5.22 -11.55
N GLY A 131 5.37 -4.40 -10.55
CA GLY A 131 5.54 -2.96 -10.62
C GLY A 131 4.45 -2.24 -11.43
N ALA A 132 4.73 -0.98 -11.77
CA ALA A 132 3.76 -0.12 -12.44
C ALA A 132 3.43 -0.60 -13.86
N VAL A 133 4.41 -1.12 -14.59
CA VAL A 133 4.21 -1.62 -15.97
C VAL A 133 3.31 -2.84 -15.98
N ALA A 134 3.49 -3.78 -15.04
CA ALA A 134 2.62 -4.95 -14.96
C ALA A 134 1.19 -4.58 -14.54
N ALA A 135 1.03 -3.65 -13.59
CA ALA A 135 -0.29 -3.13 -13.21
C ALA A 135 -0.97 -2.43 -14.40
N TYR A 136 -0.24 -1.64 -15.16
CA TYR A 136 -0.73 -0.96 -16.36
C TYR A 136 -1.21 -1.95 -17.42
N ARG A 137 -0.39 -2.96 -17.74
CA ARG A 137 -0.77 -4.03 -18.68
C ARG A 137 -1.97 -4.83 -18.19
N ALA A 138 -2.10 -5.05 -16.88
CA ALA A 138 -3.26 -5.73 -16.32
C ALA A 138 -4.55 -4.94 -16.53
N VAL A 139 -4.49 -3.61 -16.47
CA VAL A 139 -5.63 -2.72 -16.75
C VAL A 139 -6.00 -2.76 -18.23
N LEU A 140 -5.01 -2.67 -19.14
CA LEU A 140 -5.21 -2.78 -20.59
C LEU A 140 -5.76 -4.15 -21.01
N GLY A 141 -5.26 -5.23 -20.42
CA GLY A 141 -5.61 -6.61 -20.79
C GLY A 141 -7.05 -7.04 -20.44
N CYS A 142 -7.92 -6.13 -20.02
CA CYS A 142 -9.33 -6.40 -19.73
C CYS A 142 -10.21 -5.34 -20.37
N GLU A 143 -11.09 -5.72 -21.31
CA GLU A 143 -11.97 -4.82 -22.06
C GLU A 143 -12.74 -3.82 -21.19
N THR A 144 -13.12 -4.21 -19.98
CA THR A 144 -13.83 -3.32 -19.06
C THR A 144 -12.91 -2.23 -18.51
N THR A 145 -11.73 -2.58 -18.03
CA THR A 145 -10.82 -1.63 -17.38
C THR A 145 -10.01 -0.81 -18.40
N ASP A 146 -9.82 -1.31 -19.59
CA ASP A 146 -9.24 -0.62 -20.73
C ASP A 146 -9.98 0.68 -21.06
N ARG A 147 -11.30 0.67 -21.00
CA ARG A 147 -12.18 1.86 -21.15
C ARG A 147 -11.90 2.99 -20.14
N LEU A 148 -11.01 2.78 -19.21
CA LEU A 148 -10.51 3.84 -18.32
C LEU A 148 -9.47 4.73 -19.01
N ASP A 149 -9.07 4.39 -20.23
CA ASP A 149 -8.04 5.11 -20.99
C ASP A 149 -6.76 5.28 -20.12
N PRO A 150 -6.13 4.19 -19.66
CA PRO A 150 -5.09 4.28 -18.64
C PRO A 150 -3.83 4.98 -19.15
N VAL A 151 -3.19 5.72 -18.26
CA VAL A 151 -1.88 6.33 -18.47
C VAL A 151 -0.94 5.87 -17.38
N LEU A 152 0.23 5.35 -17.75
CA LEU A 152 1.31 5.10 -16.82
C LEU A 152 2.28 6.27 -16.83
N MET A 153 2.66 6.72 -15.64
CA MET A 153 3.75 7.68 -15.48
C MET A 153 4.70 7.31 -14.34
N THR A 154 5.97 7.33 -14.65
CA THR A 154 7.05 7.12 -13.70
C THR A 154 8.10 8.22 -13.82
N GLY A 155 9.20 8.13 -13.07
CA GLY A 155 10.29 9.10 -13.17
C GLY A 155 11.01 9.11 -14.52
N THR A 156 10.79 8.10 -15.36
CA THR A 156 11.51 7.92 -16.63
C THR A 156 10.60 7.61 -17.82
N THR A 157 9.39 7.12 -17.57
CA THR A 157 8.53 6.50 -18.59
C THR A 157 7.12 7.10 -18.53
N VAL A 158 6.56 7.38 -19.69
CA VAL A 158 5.15 7.72 -19.89
C VAL A 158 4.58 6.77 -20.94
N LEU A 159 3.56 5.99 -20.57
CA LEU A 159 2.83 5.11 -21.48
C LEU A 159 1.39 5.56 -21.56
N VAL A 160 0.83 5.50 -22.75
CA VAL A 160 -0.54 5.91 -23.06
C VAL A 160 -1.21 4.76 -23.80
N ASP A 161 -2.43 4.46 -23.45
CA ASP A 161 -3.31 3.53 -24.11
C ASP A 161 -3.44 3.84 -25.62
N ASP A 162 -3.54 2.82 -26.45
CA ASP A 162 -3.59 2.97 -27.91
C ASP A 162 -4.82 3.77 -28.36
N ASP A 163 -5.99 3.48 -27.80
CA ASP A 163 -7.25 4.19 -28.07
C ASP A 163 -7.25 5.65 -27.59
N LEU A 164 -6.38 5.97 -26.63
CA LEU A 164 -6.27 7.31 -26.07
C LEU A 164 -5.35 8.23 -26.87
N LEU A 165 -4.38 7.70 -27.60
CA LEU A 165 -3.31 8.48 -28.23
C LEU A 165 -3.84 9.63 -29.09
N GLU A 166 -4.78 9.37 -29.98
CA GLU A 166 -5.32 10.39 -30.89
C GLU A 166 -6.00 11.55 -30.17
N ARG A 167 -6.55 11.29 -28.96
CA ARG A 167 -7.23 12.29 -28.13
C ARG A 167 -6.28 13.07 -27.22
N ILE A 168 -5.24 12.41 -26.71
CA ILE A 168 -4.37 13.01 -25.68
C ILE A 168 -3.14 13.70 -26.29
N PHE A 169 -2.60 13.18 -27.41
CA PHE A 169 -1.37 13.70 -27.99
C PHE A 169 -1.47 15.17 -28.45
N PRO A 170 -2.53 15.62 -29.15
CA PRO A 170 -2.71 17.03 -29.49
C PRO A 170 -2.82 17.92 -28.25
N ARG A 171 -3.36 17.40 -27.16
CA ARG A 171 -3.46 18.13 -25.89
C ARG A 171 -2.09 18.30 -25.22
N PHE A 172 -1.19 17.34 -25.35
CA PHE A 172 0.19 17.49 -24.89
C PHE A 172 0.89 18.64 -25.61
N GLU A 173 0.75 18.69 -26.93
CA GLU A 173 1.33 19.77 -27.74
C GLU A 173 0.73 21.15 -27.38
N GLN A 174 -0.58 21.21 -27.26
CA GLN A 174 -1.28 22.44 -26.83
C GLN A 174 -0.82 22.89 -25.46
N TRP A 175 -0.80 21.99 -24.46
CA TRP A 175 -0.42 22.26 -23.08
C TRP A 175 1.01 22.83 -22.96
N ALA A 176 1.95 22.25 -23.72
CA ALA A 176 3.33 22.73 -23.77
C ALA A 176 3.44 24.09 -24.46
N SER A 177 2.71 24.29 -25.55
CA SER A 177 2.68 25.54 -26.30
C SER A 177 2.13 26.71 -25.46
N GLU A 178 1.02 26.51 -24.75
CA GLU A 178 0.41 27.50 -23.87
C GLU A 178 1.35 27.98 -22.76
N ARG A 179 2.29 27.11 -22.34
CA ARG A 179 3.25 27.40 -21.27
C ARG A 179 4.65 27.78 -21.81
N SER A 180 4.76 27.90 -23.13
CA SER A 180 6.03 28.21 -23.81
C SER A 180 7.17 27.26 -23.42
N LEU A 181 6.87 25.98 -23.24
CA LEU A 181 7.85 24.97 -22.89
C LEU A 181 8.55 24.44 -24.14
N ASP A 182 9.86 24.22 -24.04
CA ASP A 182 10.67 23.61 -25.09
C ASP A 182 10.56 22.08 -24.99
N ILE A 183 9.44 21.55 -25.50
CA ILE A 183 9.19 20.11 -25.58
C ILE A 183 8.70 19.79 -27.01
N LYS A 184 9.36 18.82 -27.65
CA LYS A 184 8.89 18.20 -28.87
C LYS A 184 8.49 16.78 -28.54
N PHE A 185 7.23 16.48 -28.71
CA PHE A 185 6.68 15.15 -28.44
C PHE A 185 6.91 14.20 -29.60
N ASP A 186 7.13 12.94 -29.26
CA ASP A 186 7.27 11.81 -30.16
C ASP A 186 6.69 10.58 -29.46
N TYR A 187 6.39 9.51 -30.15
CA TYR A 187 5.90 8.29 -29.55
C TYR A 187 6.42 7.05 -30.27
N ILE A 188 6.45 5.93 -29.54
CA ILE A 188 6.83 4.63 -30.05
C ILE A 188 5.71 3.66 -29.75
N GLU A 189 5.22 2.98 -30.78
CA GLU A 189 4.26 1.90 -30.68
C GLU A 189 4.86 0.68 -29.94
N ARG A 190 4.10 0.12 -29.00
CA ARG A 190 4.48 -1.01 -28.17
C ARG A 190 3.41 -2.12 -28.13
N GLY A 191 2.65 -2.30 -29.21
CA GLY A 191 1.49 -3.17 -29.29
C GLY A 191 0.25 -2.44 -28.81
N ASP A 192 -0.28 -2.78 -27.65
CA ASP A 192 -1.55 -2.25 -27.11
C ASP A 192 -1.38 -0.87 -26.44
N TYR A 193 -0.24 -0.21 -26.56
CA TYR A 193 0.04 1.10 -25.98
C TYR A 193 1.17 1.83 -26.68
N PHE A 194 1.29 3.12 -26.42
CA PHE A 194 2.37 3.97 -26.93
C PHE A 194 3.26 4.48 -25.81
N GLU A 195 4.57 4.43 -26.03
CA GLU A 195 5.56 5.08 -25.18
C GLU A 195 5.76 6.52 -25.67
N ILE A 196 5.36 7.50 -24.84
CA ILE A 196 5.54 8.92 -25.16
C ILE A 196 6.95 9.35 -24.82
N ARG A 197 7.58 10.03 -25.75
CA ARG A 197 8.91 10.60 -25.61
C ARG A 197 8.88 12.09 -25.85
N GLY A 198 9.65 12.80 -25.07
CA GLY A 198 9.86 14.23 -25.28
C GLY A 198 11.32 14.53 -25.54
N LYS A 199 11.57 15.50 -26.42
CA LYS A 199 12.88 16.10 -26.69
C LYS A 199 12.83 17.57 -26.33
N GLY A 200 13.84 18.08 -25.69
CA GLY A 200 13.91 19.47 -25.23
C GLY A 200 14.28 19.58 -23.75
N LYS A 201 14.66 20.76 -23.32
CA LYS A 201 15.14 21.01 -21.96
C LYS A 201 14.04 20.87 -20.90
N ASP A 202 12.78 20.99 -21.29
CA ASP A 202 11.63 21.00 -20.42
C ASP A 202 10.91 19.63 -20.35
N TRP A 203 11.41 18.59 -21.04
CA TRP A 203 10.93 17.22 -20.86
C TRP A 203 11.45 16.65 -19.53
N LEU A 204 10.79 17.02 -18.44
CA LEU A 204 11.17 16.65 -17.07
C LEU A 204 9.96 16.07 -16.33
N PRO A 205 10.18 15.16 -15.37
CA PRO A 205 9.10 14.54 -14.58
C PRO A 205 8.09 15.54 -14.03
N ARG A 206 8.53 16.66 -13.52
CA ARG A 206 7.66 17.71 -12.97
C ARG A 206 6.65 18.25 -14.00
N TYR A 207 7.04 18.39 -15.26
CA TYR A 207 6.16 18.96 -16.29
C TYR A 207 5.20 17.92 -16.85
N TYR A 208 5.68 16.73 -17.21
CA TYR A 208 4.75 15.72 -17.73
C TYR A 208 3.82 15.19 -16.64
N THR A 209 4.24 15.14 -15.35
CA THR A 209 3.34 14.83 -14.24
C THR A 209 2.23 15.87 -14.13
N MET A 210 2.56 17.16 -14.20
CA MET A 210 1.58 18.24 -14.17
C MET A 210 0.60 18.14 -15.35
N MET A 211 1.10 17.96 -16.55
CA MET A 211 0.34 17.84 -17.79
C MET A 211 -0.65 16.66 -17.71
N ILE A 212 -0.17 15.47 -17.38
CA ILE A 212 -1.00 14.27 -17.29
C ILE A 212 -2.02 14.40 -16.14
N THR A 213 -1.65 15.03 -15.02
CA THR A 213 -2.56 15.26 -13.90
C THR A 213 -3.70 16.18 -14.27
N GLU A 214 -3.46 17.26 -15.01
CA GLU A 214 -4.52 18.13 -15.51
C GLU A 214 -5.50 17.36 -16.40
N MET A 215 -4.99 16.56 -17.34
CA MET A 215 -5.82 15.72 -18.22
C MET A 215 -6.61 14.65 -17.48
N PHE A 216 -6.02 14.09 -16.44
CA PHE A 216 -6.73 13.16 -15.54
C PHE A 216 -7.86 13.87 -14.79
N GLN A 217 -7.63 15.04 -14.27
CA GLN A 217 -8.67 15.81 -13.60
C GLN A 217 -9.80 16.22 -14.56
N GLU A 218 -9.49 16.53 -15.81
CA GLU A 218 -10.45 16.81 -16.84
C GLU A 218 -11.23 15.56 -17.34
N GLY A 219 -10.70 14.36 -17.09
CA GLY A 219 -11.30 13.08 -17.47
C GLY A 219 -10.94 12.62 -18.87
N VAL A 220 -9.88 13.15 -19.44
CA VAL A 220 -9.30 12.64 -20.71
C VAL A 220 -8.76 11.24 -20.53
N THR A 221 -8.08 10.98 -19.42
CA THR A 221 -7.80 9.67 -18.86
C THR A 221 -8.52 9.53 -17.53
N LYS A 222 -8.95 8.34 -17.20
CA LYS A 222 -9.69 8.03 -15.94
C LYS A 222 -8.87 7.14 -15.00
N CYS A 223 -7.71 6.64 -15.46
CA CYS A 223 -6.84 5.78 -14.67
C CYS A 223 -5.38 6.22 -14.80
N LEU A 224 -4.75 6.55 -13.68
CA LEU A 224 -3.32 6.77 -13.61
C LEU A 224 -2.64 5.61 -12.90
N VAL A 225 -1.59 5.07 -13.51
CA VAL A 225 -0.71 4.08 -12.91
C VAL A 225 0.66 4.72 -12.70
N GLY A 226 1.20 4.61 -11.50
CA GLY A 226 2.51 5.20 -11.27
C GLY A 226 3.21 4.70 -10.03
N THR A 227 4.44 5.19 -9.86
CA THR A 227 5.25 4.84 -8.70
C THR A 227 5.02 5.81 -7.55
N ARG A 228 5.17 5.29 -6.33
CA ARG A 228 5.12 6.11 -5.11
C ARG A 228 6.06 7.31 -5.15
N GLY A 229 7.22 7.17 -5.79
CA GLY A 229 8.18 8.25 -5.90
C GLY A 229 7.65 9.46 -6.70
N LEU A 230 6.85 9.20 -7.73
CA LEU A 230 6.29 10.26 -8.58
C LEU A 230 4.93 10.76 -8.05
N LEU A 231 4.04 9.84 -7.70
CA LEU A 231 2.70 10.15 -7.17
C LEU A 231 2.72 10.45 -5.66
N GLY A 232 3.90 10.43 -5.07
CA GLY A 232 4.13 10.68 -3.65
C GLY A 232 4.18 12.16 -3.31
N GLU A 233 5.32 12.65 -2.84
CA GLU A 233 5.48 14.00 -2.31
C GLU A 233 5.26 15.09 -3.37
N GLY A 234 4.46 16.11 -3.04
CA GLY A 234 4.21 17.25 -3.93
C GLY A 234 3.17 17.07 -5.04
N TRP A 235 2.74 15.84 -5.35
CA TRP A 235 1.70 15.61 -6.36
C TRP A 235 0.30 15.93 -5.84
N ASP A 236 -0.56 16.55 -6.65
CA ASP A 236 -1.91 16.95 -6.27
C ASP A 236 -2.95 16.65 -7.35
N ALA A 237 -3.99 15.91 -6.99
CA ALA A 237 -5.17 15.67 -7.82
C ALA A 237 -6.41 15.52 -6.93
N SER A 238 -7.21 16.58 -6.83
CA SER A 238 -8.39 16.64 -5.95
C SER A 238 -9.53 15.71 -6.37
N ARG A 239 -9.55 15.30 -7.64
CA ARG A 239 -10.64 14.46 -8.19
C ARG A 239 -10.48 12.97 -7.96
N ILE A 240 -9.38 12.49 -7.39
CA ILE A 240 -9.20 11.08 -7.09
C ILE A 240 -10.35 10.58 -6.23
N ASN A 241 -11.00 9.52 -6.68
CA ASN A 241 -12.09 8.87 -5.95
C ASN A 241 -11.93 7.35 -5.83
N VAL A 242 -10.91 6.79 -6.47
CA VAL A 242 -10.46 5.40 -6.30
C VAL A 242 -8.94 5.41 -6.19
N LEU A 243 -8.40 4.89 -5.09
CA LEU A 243 -6.97 4.69 -4.91
C LEU A 243 -6.70 3.22 -4.64
N VAL A 244 -5.88 2.60 -5.48
CA VAL A 244 -5.43 1.20 -5.28
C VAL A 244 -3.96 1.22 -4.91
N ASP A 245 -3.67 0.76 -3.70
CA ASP A 245 -2.33 0.76 -3.13
C ASP A 245 -1.70 -0.64 -3.21
N LEU A 246 -0.82 -0.82 -4.18
CA LEU A 246 -0.03 -2.03 -4.38
C LEU A 246 1.36 -1.94 -3.73
N THR A 247 1.61 -0.91 -2.92
CA THR A 247 2.92 -0.70 -2.29
C THR A 247 3.13 -1.61 -1.08
N THR A 248 4.39 -1.84 -0.76
CA THR A 248 4.81 -2.59 0.44
C THR A 248 5.02 -1.71 1.67
N VAL A 249 4.70 -0.42 1.58
CA VAL A 249 4.92 0.56 2.64
C VAL A 249 4.01 0.33 3.84
N THR A 250 4.58 0.44 5.04
CA THR A 250 3.86 0.29 6.32
C THR A 250 4.03 1.48 7.26
N THR A 251 4.82 2.49 6.88
CA THR A 251 5.01 3.67 7.73
C THR A 251 3.77 4.57 7.66
N SER A 252 3.25 4.95 8.81
CA SER A 252 2.02 5.77 8.90
C SER A 252 2.12 7.09 8.14
N MET A 253 3.29 7.73 8.14
CA MET A 253 3.52 8.96 7.39
C MET A 253 3.29 8.77 5.89
N SER A 254 3.95 7.77 5.29
CA SER A 254 3.82 7.53 3.85
C SER A 254 2.40 7.12 3.45
N ILE A 255 1.72 6.32 4.29
CA ILE A 255 0.34 5.89 4.06
C ILE A 255 -0.60 7.10 4.13
N ASN A 256 -0.47 7.94 5.15
CA ASN A 256 -1.29 9.14 5.30
C ASN A 256 -1.05 10.13 4.15
N GLN A 257 0.18 10.29 3.70
CA GLN A 257 0.49 11.12 2.54
C GLN A 257 -0.18 10.61 1.26
N LEU A 258 -0.15 9.30 1.03
CA LEU A 258 -0.75 8.70 -0.15
C LEU A 258 -2.27 8.76 -0.10
N ARG A 259 -2.89 8.26 0.97
CA ARG A 259 -4.35 8.24 1.15
C ARG A 259 -4.94 9.63 1.32
N GLY A 260 -4.23 10.54 1.98
CA GLY A 260 -4.64 11.92 2.16
C GLY A 260 -4.91 12.68 0.86
N ARG A 261 -4.39 12.18 -0.28
CA ARG A 261 -4.68 12.78 -1.59
C ARG A 261 -6.06 12.42 -2.10
N SER A 262 -6.49 11.18 -1.92
CA SER A 262 -7.84 10.74 -2.30
C SER A 262 -8.92 11.43 -1.46
N PHE A 263 -8.61 11.82 -0.21
CA PHE A 263 -9.53 12.52 0.69
C PHE A 263 -9.66 14.01 0.43
N ARG A 264 -8.87 14.59 -0.48
CA ARG A 264 -9.00 16.01 -0.80
C ARG A 264 -10.37 16.32 -1.36
N LEU A 265 -10.93 17.43 -0.88
CA LEU A 265 -12.23 17.89 -1.36
C LEU A 265 -12.08 18.42 -2.78
N ASP A 266 -13.04 18.11 -3.62
CA ASP A 266 -13.18 18.70 -4.95
C ASP A 266 -14.22 19.81 -4.88
N LYS A 267 -13.85 21.04 -5.30
CA LYS A 267 -14.74 22.19 -5.32
C LYS A 267 -15.93 21.99 -6.27
N HIS A 268 -15.75 21.19 -7.30
CA HIS A 268 -16.77 20.91 -8.29
C HIS A 268 -17.61 19.68 -7.95
N TRP A 269 -17.17 18.90 -6.94
CA TRP A 269 -17.89 17.73 -6.44
C TRP A 269 -17.79 17.62 -4.91
N PRO A 270 -18.54 18.47 -4.18
CA PRO A 270 -18.48 18.50 -2.70
C PRO A 270 -18.89 17.17 -2.04
N GLU A 271 -19.64 16.35 -2.79
CA GLU A 271 -20.14 15.04 -2.33
C GLU A 271 -19.21 13.88 -2.65
N LYS A 272 -18.03 14.17 -3.18
CA LYS A 272 -17.05 13.16 -3.53
C LYS A 272 -16.70 12.29 -2.31
N VAL A 273 -16.79 10.98 -2.51
CA VAL A 273 -16.26 9.95 -1.60
C VAL A 273 -15.16 9.20 -2.34
N ALA A 274 -14.07 8.92 -1.65
CA ALA A 274 -12.97 8.16 -2.21
C ALA A 274 -12.82 6.81 -1.50
N ASN A 275 -12.71 5.73 -2.27
CA ASN A 275 -12.36 4.42 -1.77
C ASN A 275 -10.86 4.19 -1.88
N ASN A 276 -10.24 3.73 -0.80
CA ASN A 276 -8.85 3.34 -0.77
C ASN A 276 -8.76 1.82 -0.62
N TRP A 277 -8.19 1.17 -1.60
CA TRP A 277 -8.08 -0.26 -1.70
C TRP A 277 -6.67 -0.76 -1.39
N ASP A 278 -6.60 -1.78 -0.57
CA ASP A 278 -5.41 -2.59 -0.37
C ASP A 278 -5.67 -3.98 -0.95
N ILE A 279 -4.78 -4.46 -1.80
CA ILE A 279 -4.85 -5.82 -2.32
C ILE A 279 -3.87 -6.68 -1.53
N VAL A 280 -4.42 -7.70 -0.88
CA VAL A 280 -3.69 -8.65 -0.03
C VAL A 280 -3.64 -10.00 -0.73
N CYS A 281 -2.44 -10.55 -0.90
CA CYS A 281 -2.24 -11.89 -1.43
C CYS A 281 -1.98 -12.87 -0.29
N LEU A 282 -2.68 -14.00 -0.30
CA LEU A 282 -2.53 -15.09 0.65
C LEU A 282 -2.07 -16.36 -0.09
N ALA A 283 -1.20 -17.14 0.53
CA ALA A 283 -0.73 -18.42 -0.01
C ALA A 283 -0.35 -19.35 1.15
N ASP A 284 -1.28 -20.17 1.56
CA ASP A 284 -1.21 -21.06 2.71
C ASP A 284 -0.15 -22.16 2.53
N GLU A 285 0.23 -22.47 1.29
CA GLU A 285 1.27 -23.43 0.97
C GLU A 285 2.68 -23.00 1.39
N PHE A 286 2.85 -21.69 1.69
CA PHE A 286 4.16 -21.13 2.04
C PHE A 286 4.24 -20.66 3.49
N THR A 287 5.31 -21.00 4.17
CA THR A 287 5.57 -20.56 5.57
C THR A 287 5.44 -19.04 5.78
N LYS A 288 5.63 -18.23 4.74
CA LYS A 288 5.51 -16.78 4.74
C LYS A 288 4.36 -16.28 3.87
N GLY A 289 3.44 -17.15 3.54
CA GLY A 289 2.31 -16.86 2.66
C GLY A 289 1.31 -15.86 3.22
N PHE A 290 1.35 -15.60 4.51
CA PHE A 290 0.50 -14.60 5.19
C PHE A 290 1.20 -13.26 5.47
N ASP A 291 2.45 -13.08 5.06
CA ASP A 291 3.21 -11.86 5.32
C ASP A 291 2.52 -10.60 4.76
N ASP A 292 1.78 -10.74 3.66
CA ASP A 292 1.06 -9.63 3.04
C ASP A 292 -0.14 -9.19 3.90
N TYR A 293 -0.87 -10.15 4.50
CA TYR A 293 -1.94 -9.85 5.46
C TYR A 293 -1.40 -9.20 6.74
N LEU A 294 -0.29 -9.72 7.27
CA LEU A 294 0.36 -9.12 8.43
C LEU A 294 0.87 -7.70 8.13
N ARG A 295 1.27 -7.45 6.89
CA ARG A 295 1.63 -6.11 6.40
C ARG A 295 0.41 -5.21 6.35
N PHE A 296 -0.72 -5.68 5.84
CA PHE A 296 -1.99 -4.98 5.83
C PHE A 296 -2.42 -4.58 7.26
N LYS A 297 -2.39 -5.50 8.24
CA LYS A 297 -2.65 -5.16 9.66
C LYS A 297 -1.72 -4.07 10.18
N ARG A 298 -0.41 -4.15 9.90
CA ARG A 298 0.57 -3.12 10.30
C ARG A 298 0.32 -1.78 9.62
N LYS A 299 -0.06 -1.78 8.34
CA LYS A 299 -0.39 -0.60 7.55
C LYS A 299 -1.53 0.20 8.17
N HIS A 300 -2.53 -0.50 8.69
CA HIS A 300 -3.71 0.11 9.32
C HIS A 300 -3.52 0.47 10.79
N LYS A 301 -2.49 -0.02 11.47
CA LYS A 301 -2.30 0.11 12.93
C LYS A 301 -2.50 1.54 13.48
N GLN A 302 -2.21 2.57 12.70
CA GLN A 302 -2.33 3.98 13.11
C GLN A 302 -3.43 4.73 12.34
N LEU A 303 -4.20 4.04 11.51
CA LEU A 303 -5.30 4.65 10.79
C LEU A 303 -6.58 4.57 11.63
N TYR A 304 -7.41 5.59 11.47
CA TYR A 304 -8.76 5.63 11.99
C TYR A 304 -9.75 5.62 10.83
N GLY A 305 -10.87 4.99 11.00
CA GLY A 305 -11.93 4.97 10.01
C GLY A 305 -13.29 4.73 10.65
N VAL A 306 -14.33 5.01 9.90
CA VAL A 306 -15.72 4.78 10.31
C VAL A 306 -16.10 3.35 9.98
N CYS A 307 -16.61 2.63 10.99
CA CYS A 307 -17.19 1.30 10.86
C CYS A 307 -18.64 1.38 10.31
N ASP A 308 -19.19 0.23 9.95
CA ASP A 308 -20.56 0.16 9.39
C ASP A 308 -21.67 0.57 10.36
N ASP A 309 -21.42 0.52 11.66
CA ASP A 309 -22.30 1.00 12.73
C ASP A 309 -22.12 2.51 13.03
N GLY A 310 -21.17 3.17 12.38
CA GLY A 310 -20.84 4.57 12.57
C GLY A 310 -19.81 4.82 13.68
N ALA A 311 -19.30 3.80 14.35
CA ALA A 311 -18.20 3.94 15.29
C ALA A 311 -16.90 4.30 14.56
N ILE A 312 -16.04 5.07 15.23
CA ILE A 312 -14.69 5.37 14.72
C ILE A 312 -13.71 4.43 15.42
N GLU A 313 -13.10 3.56 14.66
CA GLU A 313 -12.13 2.61 15.17
C GLU A 313 -10.73 2.83 14.62
N LYS A 314 -9.75 2.45 15.43
CA LYS A 314 -8.33 2.44 15.07
C LYS A 314 -7.91 1.04 14.63
N GLY A 315 -7.06 0.96 13.62
CA GLY A 315 -6.54 -0.32 13.13
C GLY A 315 -7.42 -0.91 12.04
N VAL A 316 -7.34 -2.23 11.85
CA VAL A 316 -8.07 -2.94 10.78
C VAL A 316 -9.58 -3.08 11.06
N GLY A 317 -10.02 -2.84 12.30
CA GLY A 317 -11.43 -2.93 12.69
C GLY A 317 -12.35 -2.03 11.87
N HIS A 318 -11.88 -0.84 11.50
CA HIS A 318 -12.65 0.05 10.64
C HIS A 318 -12.82 -0.46 9.19
N VAL A 319 -11.95 -1.34 8.73
CA VAL A 319 -12.11 -1.98 7.42
C VAL A 319 -13.15 -3.09 7.53
N HIS A 320 -12.96 -4.00 8.48
CA HIS A 320 -13.93 -5.03 8.84
C HIS A 320 -13.63 -5.52 10.25
N ALA A 321 -14.66 -5.62 11.10
CA ALA A 321 -14.52 -6.00 12.51
C ALA A 321 -13.82 -7.37 12.69
N ALA A 322 -14.13 -8.35 11.84
CA ALA A 322 -13.51 -9.67 11.90
C ALA A 322 -11.98 -9.64 11.75
N PHE A 323 -11.39 -8.67 11.04
CA PHE A 323 -9.93 -8.58 10.89
C PHE A 323 -9.19 -8.29 12.19
N THR A 324 -9.88 -7.88 13.25
CA THR A 324 -9.26 -7.69 14.56
C THR A 324 -8.94 -9.02 15.22
N GLU A 325 -9.76 -10.04 15.03
CA GLU A 325 -9.73 -11.30 15.75
C GLU A 325 -9.33 -12.49 14.89
N VAL A 326 -9.66 -12.46 13.59
CA VAL A 326 -9.40 -13.59 12.70
C VAL A 326 -7.90 -13.74 12.42
N GLU A 327 -7.42 -14.96 12.65
CA GLU A 327 -6.05 -15.35 12.29
C GLU A 327 -5.90 -15.46 10.75
N PRO A 328 -4.67 -15.36 10.22
CA PRO A 328 -4.44 -15.36 8.78
C PRO A 328 -5.04 -16.55 8.02
N GLU A 329 -5.02 -17.73 8.63
CA GLU A 329 -5.57 -18.99 8.07
C GLU A 329 -7.10 -18.86 7.89
N GLY A 330 -7.79 -18.33 8.90
CA GLY A 330 -9.23 -18.10 8.83
C GLY A 330 -9.62 -17.05 7.78
N VAL A 331 -8.76 -16.07 7.51
CA VAL A 331 -8.98 -15.11 6.40
C VAL A 331 -8.86 -15.80 5.06
N SER A 332 -7.90 -16.71 4.89
CA SER A 332 -7.74 -17.48 3.65
C SER A 332 -8.97 -18.33 3.34
N GLU A 333 -9.53 -18.99 4.36
CA GLU A 333 -10.73 -19.82 4.22
C GLU A 333 -12.01 -19.03 3.89
N THR A 334 -12.05 -17.74 4.24
CA THR A 334 -13.24 -16.88 4.10
C THR A 334 -13.05 -15.70 3.18
N MET A 335 -11.96 -15.66 2.41
CA MET A 335 -11.59 -14.49 1.61
C MET A 335 -12.62 -14.08 0.56
N GLU A 336 -13.35 -15.05 -0.03
CA GLU A 336 -14.40 -14.76 -1.01
C GLU A 336 -15.52 -13.94 -0.37
N ILE A 337 -15.94 -14.31 0.84
CA ILE A 337 -16.98 -13.59 1.60
C ILE A 337 -16.51 -12.16 1.90
N PHE A 338 -15.28 -12.01 2.38
CA PHE A 338 -14.73 -10.66 2.65
C PHE A 338 -14.61 -9.81 1.39
N ASN A 339 -14.21 -10.40 0.27
CA ASN A 339 -14.13 -9.69 -1.00
C ASN A 339 -15.51 -9.20 -1.46
N GLU A 340 -16.53 -10.05 -1.39
CA GLU A 340 -17.91 -9.69 -1.74
C GLU A 340 -18.45 -8.56 -0.84
N GLU A 341 -18.24 -8.67 0.48
CA GLU A 341 -18.67 -7.64 1.44
C GLU A 341 -17.96 -6.30 1.19
N MET A 342 -16.65 -6.32 0.95
CA MET A 342 -15.90 -5.09 0.65
C MET A 342 -16.34 -4.44 -0.66
N LEU A 343 -16.58 -5.21 -1.71
CA LEU A 343 -17.09 -4.71 -2.98
C LEU A 343 -18.51 -4.14 -2.84
N LEU A 344 -19.37 -4.79 -2.06
CA LEU A 344 -20.72 -4.31 -1.77
C LEU A 344 -20.69 -2.99 -0.98
N ARG A 345 -19.85 -2.93 0.05
CA ARG A 345 -19.66 -1.72 0.86
C ARG A 345 -19.15 -0.55 0.02
N ALA A 346 -18.16 -0.80 -0.83
CA ALA A 346 -17.57 0.22 -1.69
C ALA A 346 -18.58 0.88 -2.64
N ARG A 347 -19.60 0.16 -3.08
CA ARG A 347 -20.67 0.68 -3.94
C ARG A 347 -21.56 1.69 -3.21
N ASN A 348 -21.71 1.59 -1.89
CA ASN A 348 -22.60 2.45 -1.12
C ASN A 348 -21.89 3.72 -0.60
N ARG A 349 -21.45 4.56 -1.52
CA ARG A 349 -20.71 5.80 -1.21
C ARG A 349 -21.54 6.83 -0.43
N VAL A 350 -22.86 6.88 -0.68
CA VAL A 350 -23.78 7.78 0.04
C VAL A 350 -23.79 7.42 1.52
N ARG A 351 -23.97 6.14 1.86
CA ARG A 351 -23.92 5.68 3.24
C ARG A 351 -22.57 6.00 3.91
N THR A 352 -21.46 5.78 3.20
CA THR A 352 -20.12 6.11 3.72
C THR A 352 -20.02 7.58 4.07
N ARG A 353 -20.51 8.47 3.22
CA ARG A 353 -20.54 9.91 3.48
C ARG A 353 -21.40 10.26 4.69
N ASP A 354 -22.59 9.65 4.79
CA ASP A 354 -23.51 9.90 5.90
C ASP A 354 -22.91 9.44 7.23
N LEU A 355 -22.22 8.30 7.26
CA LEU A 355 -21.53 7.79 8.43
C LEU A 355 -20.40 8.73 8.90
N TRP A 356 -19.66 9.33 7.97
CA TRP A 356 -18.63 10.31 8.30
C TRP A 356 -19.21 11.64 8.82
N GLY A 357 -20.49 11.93 8.59
CA GLY A 357 -21.14 13.14 9.03
C GLY A 357 -20.51 14.42 8.51
N ILE A 358 -19.88 14.40 7.31
CA ILE A 358 -19.17 15.55 6.75
C ILE A 358 -20.12 16.74 6.63
N GLY A 359 -19.72 17.87 7.19
CA GLY A 359 -20.51 19.11 7.20
C GLY A 359 -21.60 19.16 8.26
N GLN A 360 -21.77 18.12 9.08
CA GLN A 360 -22.63 18.16 10.25
C GLN A 360 -21.92 18.89 11.40
N PRO A 361 -22.67 19.69 12.19
CA PRO A 361 -22.08 20.29 13.37
C PRO A 361 -21.62 19.21 14.34
N PHE A 362 -20.46 19.39 14.93
CA PHE A 362 -19.97 18.50 15.99
C PHE A 362 -20.96 18.51 17.16
N SER A 363 -21.36 17.33 17.59
CA SER A 363 -22.17 17.17 18.80
C SER A 363 -21.30 16.55 19.90
N ALA A 364 -21.15 17.28 21.01
CA ALA A 364 -20.44 16.80 22.19
C ALA A 364 -21.24 15.72 22.95
N VAL A 365 -22.49 15.47 22.57
CA VAL A 365 -23.32 14.44 23.19
C VAL A 365 -22.95 13.10 22.63
N PRO A 366 -22.33 12.18 23.39
CA PRO A 366 -22.04 10.84 22.93
C PRO A 366 -23.36 10.11 22.63
N ARG A 367 -23.44 9.50 21.43
CA ARG A 367 -24.61 8.70 21.06
C ARG A 367 -24.69 7.39 21.84
N GLU A 368 -23.51 6.82 22.11
CA GLU A 368 -23.36 5.62 22.92
C GLU A 368 -22.10 5.74 23.78
N ALA A 369 -22.12 5.25 25.01
CA ALA A 369 -20.96 5.16 25.90
C ALA A 369 -20.86 3.75 26.46
N ILE A 370 -19.73 3.09 26.27
CA ILE A 370 -19.42 1.80 26.88
C ILE A 370 -18.53 2.05 28.11
N GLU A 371 -19.02 1.72 29.29
CA GLU A 371 -18.21 1.73 30.50
C GLU A 371 -17.43 0.42 30.59
N ILE A 372 -16.12 0.49 30.35
CA ILE A 372 -15.23 -0.67 30.53
C ILE A 372 -14.82 -0.70 32.00
N LYS A 373 -15.39 -1.60 32.78
CA LYS A 373 -14.93 -1.91 34.12
C LYS A 373 -13.78 -2.90 34.05
N GLY A 374 -12.54 -2.39 34.01
CA GLY A 374 -11.34 -3.21 34.16
C GLY A 374 -10.99 -3.38 35.63
N VAL A 375 -10.66 -4.59 36.08
CA VAL A 375 -9.95 -4.81 37.32
C VAL A 375 -8.48 -4.47 37.04
N PHE A 376 -8.11 -3.23 37.28
CA PHE A 376 -6.70 -2.83 37.28
C PHE A 376 -6.10 -3.27 38.59
N GLY A 377 -4.99 -4.04 38.55
CA GLY A 377 -4.26 -4.45 39.75
C GLY A 377 -3.78 -3.25 40.57
N GLU A 378 -3.56 -3.48 41.85
CA GLU A 378 -3.01 -2.49 42.77
C GLU A 378 -1.74 -1.85 42.22
N GLY A 379 -1.76 -0.53 42.02
CA GLY A 379 -0.61 0.25 41.53
C GLY A 379 -0.88 1.13 40.32
N PHE A 380 -2.02 1.00 39.65
CA PHE A 380 -2.45 2.01 38.69
C PHE A 380 -3.21 3.14 39.40
N PRO A 381 -2.92 4.42 39.11
CA PRO A 381 -3.78 5.49 39.61
C PRO A 381 -5.22 5.17 39.21
N PRO A 382 -6.23 5.50 40.04
CA PRO A 382 -7.60 5.32 39.65
C PRO A 382 -7.74 5.95 38.28
N ALA A 383 -8.25 5.15 37.32
CA ALA A 383 -8.44 5.61 35.97
C ALA A 383 -9.08 7.00 36.09
N ASN A 384 -8.30 8.02 35.79
CA ASN A 384 -8.88 9.33 35.63
C ASN A 384 -10.03 9.07 34.70
N ARG A 385 -11.24 9.32 35.17
CA ARG A 385 -12.40 9.39 34.34
C ARG A 385 -12.00 10.39 33.27
N ILE A 386 -11.49 9.87 32.17
CA ILE A 386 -11.43 10.62 30.94
C ILE A 386 -12.91 10.68 30.55
N GLY A 387 -13.62 11.50 31.31
CA GLY A 387 -14.96 11.85 30.97
C GLY A 387 -14.84 12.56 29.64
N LEU A 388 -15.63 12.18 28.66
CA LEU A 388 -15.85 12.94 27.44
C LEU A 388 -16.11 14.44 27.70
N ALA A 389 -16.47 14.82 28.92
CA ALA A 389 -16.55 16.20 29.41
C ALA A 389 -15.20 16.94 29.45
N ALA A 390 -14.07 16.26 29.54
CA ALA A 390 -12.76 16.92 29.54
C ALA A 390 -12.33 17.36 28.14
N TRP A 391 -12.98 16.89 27.09
CA TRP A 391 -12.72 17.28 25.70
C TRP A 391 -13.58 18.47 25.23
N SER A 392 -14.60 18.84 25.98
CA SER A 392 -15.50 19.94 25.64
C SER A 392 -15.03 21.32 26.13
N ASP A 393 -14.02 21.38 27.02
CA ASP A 393 -13.59 22.63 27.64
C ASP A 393 -12.31 23.26 27.02
N GLU A 394 -11.70 22.62 25.96
CA GLU A 394 -10.48 23.11 25.31
C GLU A 394 -10.61 23.29 23.78
N SER A 395 -11.77 23.70 23.28
CA SER A 395 -11.91 24.07 21.86
C SER A 395 -12.32 25.51 21.67
#